data_55bd34b6b764401d0d8c0c1de61427ee
#
_entry.id   55bd34b6b764401d0d8c0c1de61427ee
#
_cell.length_a   1.000
_cell.length_b   1.000
_cell.length_c   1.000
_cell.angle_alpha   90.00
_cell.angle_beta   90.00
_cell.angle_gamma   90.00
#
_symmetry.space_group_name_H-M   'P 1'
#
loop_
_entity.id
_entity.type
_entity.pdbx_description
1 polymer ?
#
loop_
_entity_poly.entity_id
_entity_poly.type
_entity_poly.pdbx_seq_one_letter_code
_entity_poly.pdbx_strand_id
1 'polypeptide(L)'
;MRNFNVPYGPATLSATLDWGRFLGVIDIADSPSLADIEQCLLEYMSTPIGMDGPFLSGIRGDERIAIVVSDAYRQTGVHRYLPVLIRELARI
;
A
#
# COMPACT_ATOMS: atom_id res chain seq x y z
N MET A 1 24.73 -5.13 27.59
CA MET A 1 25.06 -5.41 26.18
C MET A 1 23.81 -5.88 25.46
N ARG A 2 23.45 -5.23 24.36
CA ARG A 2 22.29 -5.59 23.58
C ARG A 2 22.61 -5.51 22.09
N ASN A 3 22.28 -6.54 21.33
CA ASN A 3 22.53 -6.63 19.91
C ASN A 3 21.27 -6.20 19.13
N PHE A 4 21.47 -5.41 18.10
CA PHE A 4 20.43 -4.94 17.17
C PHE A 4 20.82 -5.36 15.76
N ASN A 5 19.84 -5.84 15.03
CA ASN A 5 19.98 -6.18 13.62
C ASN A 5 19.08 -5.25 12.80
N VAL A 6 19.67 -4.56 11.84
CA VAL A 6 18.97 -3.61 10.97
C VAL A 6 19.13 -4.05 9.53
N PRO A 7 18.05 -4.18 8.77
CA PRO A 7 18.12 -4.44 7.34
C PRO A 7 18.88 -3.32 6.61
N TYR A 8 19.81 -3.70 5.73
CA TYR A 8 20.56 -2.76 4.92
C TYR A 8 20.73 -3.30 3.50
N GLY A 9 19.83 -2.90 2.60
CA GLY A 9 19.76 -3.48 1.26
C GLY A 9 19.53 -5.00 1.32
N PRO A 10 20.36 -5.82 0.61
CA PRO A 10 20.27 -7.28 0.68
C PRO A 10 20.94 -7.88 1.94
N ALA A 11 21.57 -7.06 2.76
CA ALA A 11 22.34 -7.48 3.94
C ALA A 11 21.65 -7.07 5.25
N THR A 12 22.20 -7.53 6.35
CA THR A 12 21.81 -7.12 7.71
C THR A 12 23.03 -6.54 8.41
N LEU A 13 22.90 -5.34 8.96
CA LEU A 13 23.91 -4.76 9.83
C LEU A 13 23.58 -5.10 11.28
N SER A 14 24.61 -5.53 12.01
CA SER A 14 24.51 -5.79 13.44
C SER A 14 25.27 -4.73 14.23
N ALA A 15 24.64 -4.19 15.25
CA ALA A 15 25.25 -3.26 16.17
C ALA A 15 25.05 -3.72 17.62
N THR A 16 26.03 -3.49 18.45
CA THR A 16 25.97 -3.80 19.88
C THR A 16 26.01 -2.51 20.67
N LEU A 17 25.06 -2.35 21.60
CA LEU A 17 25.05 -1.26 22.55
C LEU A 17 25.33 -1.83 23.96
N ASP A 18 26.34 -1.29 24.61
CA ASP A 18 26.77 -1.67 25.93
C ASP A 18 26.60 -0.57 27.01
N TRP A 19 26.01 0.55 26.58
CA TRP A 19 25.74 1.72 27.42
C TRP A 19 24.29 2.20 27.24
N GLY A 20 23.82 2.94 28.23
CA GLY A 20 22.48 3.52 28.20
C GLY A 20 21.38 2.55 28.68
N ARG A 21 20.15 3.05 28.69
CA ARG A 21 18.95 2.30 29.06
C ARG A 21 18.11 2.01 27.82
N PHE A 22 17.94 0.75 27.50
CA PHE A 22 17.03 0.35 26.44
C PHE A 22 15.58 0.53 26.88
N LEU A 23 14.81 1.33 26.13
CA LEU A 23 13.42 1.61 26.44
C LEU A 23 12.45 0.70 25.68
N GLY A 24 12.84 0.22 24.51
CA GLY A 24 11.98 -0.62 23.66
C GLY A 24 12.27 -0.44 22.18
N VAL A 25 11.56 -1.15 21.36
CA VAL A 25 11.51 -0.98 19.91
C VAL A 25 10.19 -0.33 19.56
N ILE A 26 10.25 0.73 18.77
CA ILE A 26 9.05 1.33 18.18
C ILE A 26 8.88 0.69 16.81
N ASP A 27 7.78 0.00 16.63
CA ASP A 27 7.45 -0.68 15.39
C ASP A 27 5.97 -0.48 15.06
N ILE A 28 5.60 -0.76 13.81
CA ILE A 28 4.23 -0.72 13.37
C ILE A 28 3.50 -1.95 13.90
N ALA A 29 2.29 -1.78 14.39
CA ALA A 29 1.46 -2.93 14.78
C ALA A 29 1.19 -3.83 13.57
N ASP A 30 1.32 -5.13 13.76
CA ASP A 30 0.98 -6.10 12.73
C ASP A 30 -0.47 -5.93 12.28
N SER A 31 -0.66 -5.92 10.97
CA SER A 31 -1.97 -5.90 10.36
C SER A 31 -2.11 -7.08 9.40
N PRO A 32 -3.23 -7.80 9.42
CA PRO A 32 -3.42 -8.91 8.50
C PRO A 32 -3.48 -8.41 7.06
N SER A 33 -2.88 -9.19 6.16
CA SER A 33 -2.98 -8.92 4.73
C SER A 33 -4.41 -9.11 4.24
N LEU A 34 -4.82 -8.34 3.23
CA LEU A 34 -6.10 -8.55 2.56
C LEU A 34 -6.10 -9.91 1.85
N ALA A 35 -7.13 -10.72 2.11
CA ALA A 35 -7.26 -12.05 1.51
C ALA A 35 -7.55 -11.96 0.00
N ASP A 36 -8.40 -11.01 -0.41
CA ASP A 36 -8.78 -10.75 -1.80
C ASP A 36 -8.72 -9.24 -2.08
N ILE A 37 -7.61 -8.82 -2.71
CA ILE A 37 -7.36 -7.40 -3.02
C ILE A 37 -8.37 -6.89 -4.06
N GLU A 38 -8.72 -7.70 -5.06
CA GLU A 38 -9.67 -7.31 -6.09
C GLU A 38 -11.05 -7.04 -5.48
N GLN A 39 -11.58 -7.98 -4.71
CA GLN A 39 -12.87 -7.80 -4.06
C GLN A 39 -12.89 -6.59 -3.13
N CYS A 40 -11.88 -6.44 -2.28
CA CYS A 40 -11.76 -5.30 -1.38
C CYS A 40 -11.73 -3.98 -2.16
N LEU A 41 -10.97 -3.89 -3.24
CA LEU A 41 -10.91 -2.68 -4.05
C LEU A 41 -12.27 -2.35 -4.67
N LEU A 42 -12.97 -3.33 -5.23
CA LEU A 42 -14.30 -3.14 -5.83
C LEU A 42 -15.33 -2.68 -4.77
N GLU A 43 -15.30 -3.25 -3.59
CA GLU A 43 -16.16 -2.83 -2.47
C GLU A 43 -15.89 -1.38 -2.07
N TYR A 44 -14.63 -0.99 -1.88
CA TYR A 44 -14.27 0.39 -1.55
C TYR A 44 -14.56 1.38 -2.69
N MET A 45 -14.46 0.95 -3.93
CA MET A 45 -14.83 1.79 -5.09
C MET A 45 -16.35 1.97 -5.19
N SER A 46 -17.15 1.02 -4.73
CA SER A 46 -18.62 1.14 -4.74
C SER A 46 -19.14 2.06 -3.65
N THR A 47 -18.47 2.12 -2.51
CA THR A 47 -18.86 2.95 -1.35
C THR A 47 -17.67 3.72 -0.77
N PRO A 48 -17.09 4.67 -1.52
CA PRO A 48 -15.92 5.42 -1.08
C PRO A 48 -16.27 6.37 0.07
N ILE A 49 -15.29 6.61 0.93
CA ILE A 49 -15.42 7.56 2.03
C ILE A 49 -15.42 9.00 1.47
N GLY A 50 -16.40 9.81 1.89
CA GLY A 50 -16.47 11.23 1.52
C GLY A 50 -17.05 11.51 0.12
N MET A 51 -17.66 10.51 -0.51
CA MET A 51 -18.37 10.68 -1.78
C MET A 51 -19.80 10.16 -1.66
N ASP A 52 -20.74 10.79 -2.37
CA ASP A 52 -22.15 10.43 -2.36
C ASP A 52 -22.52 9.27 -3.30
N GLY A 53 -21.55 8.74 -4.05
CA GLY A 53 -21.75 7.64 -5.00
C GLY A 53 -20.47 6.86 -5.27
N PRO A 54 -20.52 5.87 -6.17
CA PRO A 54 -19.36 5.08 -6.55
C PRO A 54 -18.20 5.95 -7.05
N PHE A 55 -16.97 5.52 -6.79
CA PHE A 55 -15.76 6.29 -7.09
C PHE A 55 -15.63 6.74 -8.54
N LEU A 56 -16.07 5.90 -9.49
CA LEU A 56 -15.98 6.19 -10.92
C LEU A 56 -17.25 6.85 -11.50
N SER A 57 -18.27 7.15 -10.69
CA SER A 57 -19.58 7.63 -11.16
C SER A 57 -19.55 9.01 -11.85
N GLY A 58 -18.51 9.82 -11.59
CA GLY A 58 -18.34 11.13 -12.22
C GLY A 58 -17.52 11.11 -13.52
N ILE A 59 -17.01 9.94 -13.93
CA ILE A 59 -16.14 9.80 -15.10
C ILE A 59 -16.98 9.47 -16.34
N ARG A 60 -16.70 10.17 -17.45
CA ARG A 60 -17.33 9.91 -18.76
C ARG A 60 -16.37 9.16 -19.68
N GLY A 61 -16.92 8.35 -20.58
CA GLY A 61 -16.13 7.51 -21.48
C GLY A 61 -15.27 8.26 -22.50
N ASP A 62 -15.48 9.57 -22.66
CA ASP A 62 -14.70 10.44 -23.56
C ASP A 62 -13.56 11.21 -22.85
N GLU A 63 -13.39 11.01 -21.55
CA GLU A 63 -12.39 11.72 -20.75
C GLU A 63 -11.00 11.06 -20.83
N ARG A 64 -9.98 11.91 -20.76
CA ARG A 64 -8.59 11.45 -20.60
C ARG A 64 -8.26 11.35 -19.13
N ILE A 65 -7.77 10.19 -18.74
CA ILE A 65 -7.45 9.88 -17.34
C ILE A 65 -5.97 9.65 -17.20
N ALA A 66 -5.35 10.30 -16.21
CA ALA A 66 -3.99 10.04 -15.79
C ALA A 66 -4.01 9.32 -14.44
N ILE A 67 -3.39 8.15 -14.36
CA ILE A 67 -3.24 7.39 -13.12
C ILE A 67 -1.81 7.57 -12.62
N VAL A 68 -1.67 8.21 -11.46
CA VAL A 68 -0.36 8.40 -10.81
C VAL A 68 -0.09 7.22 -9.90
N VAL A 69 1.02 6.55 -10.09
CA VAL A 69 1.44 5.38 -9.31
C VAL A 69 2.85 5.57 -8.75
N SER A 70 3.20 4.80 -7.73
CA SER A 70 4.57 4.76 -7.20
C SER A 70 5.52 4.15 -8.22
N ASP A 71 6.81 4.51 -8.12
CA ASP A 71 7.87 3.89 -8.91
C ASP A 71 8.08 2.40 -8.55
N ALA A 72 8.88 1.71 -9.38
CA ALA A 72 9.14 0.28 -9.23
C ALA A 72 9.91 -0.09 -7.95
N TYR A 73 10.55 0.88 -7.29
CA TYR A 73 11.32 0.66 -6.06
C TYR A 73 10.44 0.62 -4.81
N ARG A 74 9.19 1.07 -4.90
CA ARG A 74 8.25 1.08 -3.77
C ARG A 74 7.35 -0.14 -3.80
N GLN A 75 7.30 -0.86 -2.68
CA GLN A 75 6.44 -2.04 -2.51
C GLN A 75 5.00 -1.62 -2.16
N THR A 76 4.30 -0.98 -3.08
CA THR A 76 2.93 -0.49 -2.86
C THR A 76 1.86 -1.45 -3.39
N GLY A 77 2.24 -2.56 -4.00
CA GLY A 77 1.30 -3.53 -4.56
C GLY A 77 0.59 -3.07 -5.84
N VAL A 78 1.10 -2.05 -6.54
CA VAL A 78 0.52 -1.50 -7.78
C VAL A 78 0.18 -2.59 -8.80
N HIS A 79 1.03 -3.59 -8.97
CA HIS A 79 0.83 -4.70 -9.90
C HIS A 79 -0.40 -5.55 -9.58
N ARG A 80 -0.93 -5.48 -8.37
CA ARG A 80 -2.12 -6.23 -7.95
C ARG A 80 -3.42 -5.46 -8.15
N TYR A 81 -3.44 -4.17 -7.84
CA TYR A 81 -4.67 -3.38 -7.90
C TYR A 81 -4.84 -2.56 -9.18
N LEU A 82 -3.76 -2.16 -9.84
CA LEU A 82 -3.83 -1.35 -11.06
C LEU A 82 -4.58 -2.05 -12.21
N PRO A 83 -4.39 -3.36 -12.48
CA PRO A 83 -5.17 -4.05 -13.50
C PRO A 83 -6.67 -4.04 -13.22
N VAL A 84 -7.08 -4.14 -11.96
CA VAL A 84 -8.50 -4.06 -11.56
C VAL A 84 -9.05 -2.68 -11.85
N LEU A 85 -8.35 -1.63 -11.46
CA LEU A 85 -8.76 -0.24 -11.71
C LEU A 85 -8.87 0.05 -13.22
N ILE A 86 -7.89 -0.37 -14.01
CA ILE A 86 -7.92 -0.18 -15.48
C ILE A 86 -9.10 -0.91 -16.10
N ARG A 87 -9.40 -2.13 -15.66
CA ARG A 87 -10.55 -2.90 -16.14
C ARG A 87 -11.88 -2.19 -15.85
N GLU A 88 -12.03 -1.65 -14.65
CA GLU A 88 -13.26 -0.90 -14.28
C GLU A 88 -13.39 0.40 -15.07
N LEU A 89 -12.30 1.12 -15.29
CA LEU A 89 -12.28 2.29 -16.15
C LEU A 89 -12.64 1.97 -17.62
N ALA A 90 -12.18 0.83 -18.12
CA ALA A 90 -12.49 0.41 -19.50
C ALA A 90 -13.95 0.00 -19.74
N ARG A 91 -14.76 -0.09 -18.68
CA ARG A 91 -16.20 -0.38 -18.77
C ARG A 91 -17.07 0.87 -18.92
N ILE A 92 -16.49 2.04 -18.71
CA ILE A 92 -17.18 3.33 -18.84
C ILE A 92 -17.19 3.79 -20.32
#